data_db2f7b56910f889087c73d1627db7e49
#
_entry.id   db2f7b56910f889087c73d1627db7e49
#
_cell.length_a   1.000
_cell.length_b   1.000
_cell.length_c   1.000
_cell.angle_alpha   90.00
_cell.angle_beta   90.00
_cell.angle_gamma   90.00
#
_symmetry.space_group_name_H-M   'P 1'
#
loop_
_entity.id
_entity.type
_entity.pdbx_description
1 polymer ?
#
loop_
_entity_poly.entity_id
_entity_poly.type
_entity_poly.pdbx_seq_one_letter_code
_entity_poly.pdbx_strand_id
1 'polypeptide(L)'
;ARFSKILVLAIGKDLYKRQLAEGAIRDELRKHGFVARSSIEDFGPSFGQNDDSIGMRSALLDRGFDAALTVRVVSVDEHDRWMPGTTYYGPIGYYRGFYGYYYRVWGYYANPGYQVTDVRVLLESNCYRIATGTLLWSGQSEAFTRNPTPETAVRYAKNVVEDLLRKRVIQPLGQ
;
A
#
# COMPACT_ATOMS: atom_id res chain seq x y z
N ALA A 1 -19.85 -13.29 -0.58
CA ALA A 1 -20.89 -12.80 0.34
C ALA A 1 -21.43 -11.45 -0.16
N ARG A 2 -22.70 -11.19 0.09
CA ARG A 2 -23.31 -9.88 -0.19
C ARG A 2 -23.23 -9.02 1.06
N PHE A 3 -22.64 -7.86 0.91
CA PHE A 3 -22.49 -6.87 1.99
C PHE A 3 -23.19 -5.57 1.60
N SER A 4 -23.88 -4.96 2.55
CA SER A 4 -24.58 -3.71 2.36
C SER A 4 -23.68 -2.51 2.65
N LYS A 5 -22.84 -2.60 3.68
CA LYS A 5 -22.01 -1.49 4.11
C LYS A 5 -20.66 -1.97 4.65
N ILE A 6 -19.59 -1.51 4.02
CA ILE A 6 -18.22 -1.92 4.31
C ILE A 6 -17.47 -0.78 5.01
N LEU A 7 -16.89 -1.08 6.17
CA LEU A 7 -15.95 -0.19 6.84
C LEU A 7 -14.55 -0.43 6.29
N VAL A 8 -13.82 0.62 5.97
CA VAL A 8 -12.40 0.57 5.63
C VAL A 8 -11.59 1.13 6.79
N LEU A 9 -10.64 0.36 7.28
CA LEU A 9 -9.85 0.69 8.45
C LEU A 9 -8.36 0.42 8.21
N ALA A 10 -7.56 1.49 8.17
CA ALA A 10 -6.10 1.40 8.11
C ALA A 10 -5.52 1.44 9.53
N ILE A 11 -4.63 0.49 9.82
CA ILE A 11 -4.00 0.35 11.13
C ILE A 11 -2.55 0.85 11.02
N GLY A 12 -2.22 1.89 11.77
CA GLY A 12 -0.89 2.49 11.78
C GLY A 12 -0.85 3.78 12.58
N LYS A 13 0.36 4.30 12.77
CA LYS A 13 0.60 5.51 13.55
C LYS A 13 0.48 6.81 12.73
N ASP A 14 0.78 6.74 11.43
CA ASP A 14 0.79 7.89 10.54
C ASP A 14 -0.63 8.17 10.02
N LEU A 15 -1.24 9.23 10.53
CA LEU A 15 -2.62 9.60 10.17
C LEU A 15 -2.79 9.90 8.68
N TYR A 16 -1.82 10.56 8.06
CA TYR A 16 -1.88 10.89 6.64
C TYR A 16 -1.88 9.64 5.75
N LYS A 17 -1.01 8.68 6.06
CA LYS A 17 -0.95 7.39 5.34
C LYS A 17 -2.23 6.57 5.54
N ARG A 18 -2.79 6.60 6.75
CA ARG A 18 -4.09 5.99 7.03
C ARG A 18 -5.21 6.61 6.21
N GLN A 19 -5.28 7.93 6.16
CA GLN A 19 -6.28 8.66 5.37
C GLN A 19 -6.17 8.35 3.87
N LEU A 20 -4.95 8.29 3.32
CA LEU A 20 -4.72 7.91 1.93
C LEU A 20 -5.24 6.49 1.63
N ALA A 21 -4.88 5.53 2.46
CA ALA A 21 -5.27 4.13 2.27
C ALA A 21 -6.78 3.94 2.40
N GLU A 22 -7.38 4.45 3.47
CA GLU A 22 -8.82 4.34 3.70
C GLU A 22 -9.63 5.04 2.61
N GLY A 23 -9.23 6.26 2.23
CA GLY A 23 -9.89 7.02 1.17
C GLY A 23 -9.83 6.34 -0.18
N ALA A 24 -8.66 5.85 -0.58
CA ALA A 24 -8.49 5.16 -1.86
C ALA A 24 -9.31 3.86 -1.95
N ILE A 25 -9.29 3.05 -0.90
CA ILE A 25 -10.06 1.79 -0.86
C ILE A 25 -11.56 2.06 -0.81
N ARG A 26 -11.99 3.03 0.01
CA ARG A 26 -13.39 3.47 0.06
C ARG A 26 -13.90 3.89 -1.32
N ASP A 27 -13.14 4.71 -2.01
CA ASP A 27 -13.54 5.26 -3.31
C ASP A 27 -13.57 4.16 -4.38
N GLU A 28 -12.62 3.24 -4.34
CA GLU A 28 -12.61 2.09 -5.26
C GLU A 28 -13.81 1.15 -5.02
N LEU A 29 -14.13 0.84 -3.77
CA LEU A 29 -15.33 0.06 -3.44
C LEU A 29 -16.62 0.73 -3.94
N ARG A 30 -16.72 2.07 -3.80
CA ARG A 30 -17.87 2.85 -4.29
C ARG A 30 -18.02 2.79 -5.81
N LYS A 31 -16.94 2.79 -6.56
CA LYS A 31 -16.98 2.61 -8.04
C LYS A 31 -17.60 1.28 -8.43
N HIS A 32 -17.45 0.26 -7.60
CA HIS A 32 -18.04 -1.06 -7.81
C HIS A 32 -19.43 -1.24 -7.17
N GLY A 33 -20.07 -0.14 -6.73
CA GLY A 33 -21.45 -0.16 -6.24
C GLY A 33 -21.62 -0.51 -4.75
N PHE A 34 -20.54 -0.51 -3.96
CA PHE A 34 -20.62 -0.75 -2.52
C PHE A 34 -20.87 0.55 -1.75
N VAL A 35 -21.60 0.47 -0.66
CA VAL A 35 -21.60 1.52 0.36
C VAL A 35 -20.37 1.31 1.23
N ALA A 36 -19.38 2.16 1.08
CA ALA A 36 -18.11 2.08 1.80
C ALA A 36 -17.82 3.37 2.57
N ARG A 37 -17.30 3.23 3.78
CA ARG A 37 -16.97 4.35 4.67
C ARG A 37 -15.57 4.20 5.23
N SER A 38 -14.88 5.32 5.43
CA SER A 38 -13.60 5.37 6.13
C SER A 38 -13.82 5.40 7.64
N SER A 39 -13.04 4.65 8.39
CA SER A 39 -13.14 4.64 9.86
C SER A 39 -12.80 6.00 10.47
N ILE A 40 -11.84 6.71 9.89
CA ILE A 40 -11.44 8.04 10.36
C ILE A 40 -12.57 9.05 10.17
N GLU A 41 -13.26 9.01 9.04
CA GLU A 41 -14.39 9.92 8.77
C GLU A 41 -15.58 9.66 9.68
N ASP A 42 -15.94 8.40 9.93
CA ASP A 42 -17.13 8.04 10.67
C ASP A 42 -16.94 8.01 12.19
N PHE A 43 -15.73 7.68 12.66
CA PHE A 43 -15.44 7.43 14.08
C PHE A 43 -14.28 8.27 14.63
N GLY A 44 -13.49 8.89 13.75
CA GLY A 44 -12.29 9.62 14.13
C GLY A 44 -11.02 8.77 14.17
N PRO A 45 -9.85 9.41 14.31
CA PRO A 45 -8.55 8.75 14.19
C PRO A 45 -8.21 7.77 15.33
N SER A 46 -8.89 7.87 16.46
CA SER A 46 -8.68 7.02 17.66
C SER A 46 -9.50 5.74 17.67
N PHE A 47 -10.35 5.52 16.67
CA PHE A 47 -11.24 4.37 16.65
C PHE A 47 -10.45 3.05 16.66
N GLY A 48 -10.86 2.15 17.57
CA GLY A 48 -10.24 0.83 17.71
C GLY A 48 -8.90 0.82 18.44
N GLN A 49 -8.42 1.95 18.97
CA GLN A 49 -7.16 2.02 19.73
C GLN A 49 -7.29 1.65 21.21
N ASN A 50 -8.49 1.64 21.74
CA ASN A 50 -8.80 1.17 23.08
C ASN A 50 -9.28 -0.30 23.00
N ASP A 51 -8.95 -1.06 24.03
CA ASP A 51 -9.19 -2.50 24.10
C ASP A 51 -10.66 -2.84 24.43
N ASP A 52 -11.60 -2.27 23.67
CA ASP A 52 -13.05 -2.45 23.80
C ASP A 52 -13.65 -3.09 22.54
N SER A 53 -13.43 -4.39 22.39
CA SER A 53 -13.95 -5.15 21.25
C SER A 53 -15.49 -5.26 21.24
N ILE A 54 -16.11 -5.28 22.41
CA ILE A 54 -17.57 -5.38 22.55
C ILE A 54 -18.21 -4.05 22.13
N GLY A 55 -17.70 -2.92 22.63
CA GLY A 55 -18.15 -1.60 22.26
C GLY A 55 -17.92 -1.28 20.80
N MET A 56 -16.78 -1.70 20.24
CA MET A 56 -16.48 -1.57 18.83
C MET A 56 -17.48 -2.33 17.96
N ARG A 57 -17.76 -3.58 18.30
CA ARG A 57 -18.74 -4.42 17.58
C ARG A 57 -20.14 -3.79 17.60
N SER A 58 -20.61 -3.37 18.77
CA SER A 58 -21.89 -2.69 18.91
C SER A 58 -21.98 -1.42 18.06
N ALA A 59 -20.95 -0.57 18.12
CA ALA A 59 -20.92 0.67 17.35
C ALA A 59 -20.98 0.43 15.83
N LEU A 60 -20.34 -0.63 15.35
CA LEU A 60 -20.34 -0.99 13.93
C LEU A 60 -21.70 -1.56 13.50
N LEU A 61 -22.27 -2.46 14.29
CA LEU A 61 -23.59 -3.05 14.00
C LEU A 61 -24.70 -2.02 14.05
N ASP A 62 -24.68 -1.12 15.04
CA ASP A 62 -25.67 -0.03 15.19
C ASP A 62 -25.67 0.93 14.00
N ARG A 63 -24.51 1.11 13.36
CA ARG A 63 -24.39 1.92 12.13
C ARG A 63 -24.59 1.12 10.84
N GLY A 64 -24.97 -0.14 10.96
CA GLY A 64 -25.30 -1.01 9.84
C GLY A 64 -24.09 -1.54 9.03
N PHE A 65 -22.90 -1.53 9.61
CA PHE A 65 -21.75 -2.17 8.98
C PHE A 65 -21.85 -3.69 9.09
N ASP A 66 -21.62 -4.38 7.98
CA ASP A 66 -21.67 -5.84 7.92
C ASP A 66 -20.32 -6.46 7.53
N ALA A 67 -19.40 -5.67 6.97
CA ALA A 67 -18.02 -6.09 6.70
C ALA A 67 -17.03 -5.00 7.09
N ALA A 68 -15.81 -5.42 7.41
CA ALA A 68 -14.66 -4.53 7.60
C ALA A 68 -13.48 -4.99 6.73
N LEU A 69 -12.86 -4.05 6.06
CA LEU A 69 -11.64 -4.25 5.29
C LEU A 69 -10.50 -3.49 5.96
N THR A 70 -9.52 -4.22 6.48
CA THR A 70 -8.35 -3.64 7.15
C THR A 70 -7.15 -3.61 6.23
N VAL A 71 -6.27 -2.66 6.46
CA VAL A 71 -4.94 -2.59 5.82
C VAL A 71 -3.89 -2.18 6.86
N ARG A 72 -2.73 -2.85 6.83
CA ARG A 72 -1.59 -2.51 7.68
C ARG A 72 -0.26 -2.81 7.00
N VAL A 73 0.80 -2.15 7.46
CA VAL A 73 2.18 -2.50 7.12
C VAL A 73 2.63 -3.65 8.02
N VAL A 74 3.11 -4.72 7.43
CA VAL A 74 3.65 -5.89 8.16
C VAL A 74 5.13 -5.73 8.40
N SER A 75 5.89 -5.37 7.38
CA SER A 75 7.33 -5.17 7.45
C SER A 75 7.81 -4.10 6.49
N VAL A 76 8.96 -3.52 6.81
CA VAL A 76 9.69 -2.60 5.94
C VAL A 76 11.13 -3.09 5.90
N ASP A 77 11.59 -3.49 4.73
CA ASP A 77 12.96 -3.91 4.48
C ASP A 77 13.68 -2.85 3.65
N GLU A 78 14.90 -2.53 4.04
CA GLU A 78 15.74 -1.57 3.36
C GLU A 78 17.09 -2.20 3.02
N HIS A 79 17.52 -2.01 1.78
CA HIS A 79 18.82 -2.41 1.32
C HIS A 79 19.50 -1.27 0.59
N ASP A 80 20.68 -0.91 1.10
CA ASP A 80 21.53 0.05 0.44
C ASP A 80 22.36 -0.68 -0.61
N ARG A 81 22.36 -0.16 -1.83
CA ARG A 81 23.20 -0.66 -2.91
C ARG A 81 23.97 0.47 -3.57
N TRP A 82 25.20 0.17 -3.95
CA TRP A 82 26.02 1.09 -4.71
C TRP A 82 25.66 1.01 -6.19
N MET A 83 25.27 2.14 -6.75
CA MET A 83 25.11 2.29 -8.19
C MET A 83 26.39 2.87 -8.76
N PRO A 84 27.13 2.13 -9.59
CA PRO A 84 28.29 2.69 -10.21
C PRO A 84 27.89 3.86 -11.11
N GLY A 85 28.74 4.87 -11.14
CA GLY A 85 28.59 5.98 -12.09
C GLY A 85 28.69 5.48 -13.52
N THR A 86 28.47 6.36 -14.49
CA THR A 86 28.56 6.02 -15.91
C THR A 86 29.98 5.54 -16.21
N THR A 87 30.15 4.25 -16.29
CA THR A 87 31.41 3.64 -16.68
C THR A 87 31.36 3.32 -18.16
N TYR A 88 32.37 3.78 -18.86
CA TYR A 88 32.58 3.32 -20.20
C TYR A 88 33.23 1.93 -20.11
N TYR A 89 32.45 0.90 -20.38
CA TYR A 89 32.95 -0.46 -20.46
C TYR A 89 33.78 -0.65 -21.73
N GLY A 90 35.05 -0.44 -21.63
CA GLY A 90 36.01 -0.80 -22.66
C GLY A 90 37.37 -0.99 -22.02
N PRO A 91 38.16 -2.03 -22.40
CA PRO A 91 39.50 -2.19 -21.89
C PRO A 91 40.30 -0.92 -22.18
N ILE A 92 41.07 -0.45 -21.21
CA ILE A 92 41.93 0.74 -21.33
C ILE A 92 42.84 0.66 -22.57
N GLY A 93 43.16 -0.56 -23.03
CA GLY A 93 43.95 -0.80 -24.23
C GLY A 93 43.30 -0.40 -25.58
N TYR A 94 42.01 -0.06 -25.62
CA TYR A 94 41.35 0.44 -26.83
C TYR A 94 41.63 1.91 -27.11
N TYR A 95 42.23 2.66 -26.16
CA TYR A 95 42.55 4.06 -26.38
C TYR A 95 43.91 4.22 -27.02
N ARG A 96 43.90 4.35 -28.32
CA ARG A 96 45.06 4.80 -29.11
C ARG A 96 45.17 6.31 -28.96
N GLY A 97 45.86 6.77 -27.91
CA GLY A 97 46.23 8.17 -27.77
C GLY A 97 45.84 8.79 -26.42
N PHE A 98 46.66 9.77 -26.04
CA PHE A 98 46.57 10.51 -24.79
C PHE A 98 45.19 11.18 -24.56
N TYR A 99 44.64 11.78 -25.61
CA TYR A 99 43.37 12.55 -25.47
C TYR A 99 42.17 11.65 -25.20
N GLY A 100 42.05 10.51 -25.85
CA GLY A 100 40.98 9.53 -25.59
C GLY A 100 41.04 8.99 -24.17
N TYR A 101 42.21 8.66 -23.67
CA TYR A 101 42.42 8.23 -22.30
C TYR A 101 42.07 9.33 -21.30
N TYR A 102 42.58 10.55 -21.50
CA TYR A 102 42.37 11.69 -20.62
C TYR A 102 40.91 12.05 -20.46
N TYR A 103 40.19 12.22 -21.55
CA TYR A 103 38.76 12.56 -21.50
C TYR A 103 37.91 11.46 -20.85
N ARG A 104 38.30 10.21 -20.98
CA ARG A 104 37.58 9.11 -20.37
C ARG A 104 37.81 8.98 -18.88
N VAL A 105 39.02 9.19 -18.42
CA VAL A 105 39.32 9.22 -17.00
C VAL A 105 38.59 10.38 -16.33
N TRP A 106 38.56 11.54 -16.99
CA TRP A 106 37.73 12.66 -16.52
C TRP A 106 36.24 12.33 -16.48
N GLY A 107 35.71 11.67 -17.48
CA GLY A 107 34.31 11.21 -17.49
C GLY A 107 33.99 10.31 -16.30
N TYR A 108 34.92 9.42 -15.96
CA TYR A 108 34.80 8.57 -14.77
C TYR A 108 34.75 9.35 -13.47
N TYR A 109 35.61 10.34 -13.29
CA TYR A 109 35.64 11.19 -12.09
C TYR A 109 34.48 12.18 -12.04
N ALA A 110 33.96 12.63 -13.17
CA ALA A 110 32.82 13.53 -13.25
C ALA A 110 31.48 12.84 -12.93
N ASN A 111 31.40 11.51 -13.08
CA ASN A 111 30.22 10.71 -12.79
C ASN A 111 30.53 9.64 -11.73
N PRO A 112 30.80 10.05 -10.48
CA PRO A 112 30.99 9.09 -9.40
C PRO A 112 29.75 8.26 -9.19
N GLY A 113 29.91 7.05 -8.68
CA GLY A 113 28.80 6.23 -8.24
C GLY A 113 28.02 6.91 -7.10
N TYR A 114 26.82 6.47 -6.85
CA TYR A 114 25.97 6.95 -5.77
C TYR A 114 25.29 5.78 -5.07
N GLN A 115 24.92 6.02 -3.83
CA GLN A 115 24.21 5.04 -3.00
C GLN A 115 22.71 5.18 -3.21
N VAL A 116 22.04 4.05 -3.43
CA VAL A 116 20.58 3.98 -3.55
C VAL A 116 20.06 3.06 -2.45
N THR A 117 19.04 3.51 -1.77
CA THR A 117 18.32 2.69 -0.79
C THR A 117 17.09 2.09 -1.46
N ASP A 118 17.09 0.78 -1.62
CA ASP A 118 15.91 0.04 -2.05
C ASP A 118 15.01 -0.24 -0.85
N VAL A 119 13.76 0.16 -0.94
CA VAL A 119 12.75 -0.05 0.10
C VAL A 119 11.72 -1.06 -0.38
N ARG A 120 11.45 -2.05 0.46
CA ARG A 120 10.36 -2.99 0.26
C ARG A 120 9.42 -2.94 1.45
N VAL A 121 8.17 -2.62 1.21
CA VAL A 121 7.10 -2.55 2.23
C VAL A 121 6.12 -3.67 1.96
N LEU A 122 5.91 -4.54 2.94
CA LEU A 122 4.89 -5.58 2.89
C LEU A 122 3.62 -5.07 3.54
N LEU A 123 2.53 -5.07 2.78
CA LEU A 123 1.19 -4.67 3.21
C LEU A 123 0.30 -5.90 3.34
N GLU A 124 -0.53 -5.91 4.35
CA GLU A 124 -1.57 -6.94 4.56
C GLU A 124 -2.93 -6.29 4.59
N SER A 125 -3.88 -6.88 3.86
CA SER A 125 -5.30 -6.50 3.90
C SER A 125 -6.13 -7.72 4.29
N ASN A 126 -7.09 -7.51 5.17
CA ASN A 126 -7.99 -8.56 5.64
C ASN A 126 -9.44 -8.09 5.54
N CYS A 127 -10.32 -8.98 5.09
CA CYS A 127 -11.77 -8.73 5.08
C CYS A 127 -12.45 -9.61 6.12
N TYR A 128 -13.23 -8.98 6.99
CA TYR A 128 -13.94 -9.65 8.09
C TYR A 128 -15.45 -9.43 7.98
N ARG A 129 -16.22 -10.42 8.43
CA ARG A 129 -17.64 -10.26 8.70
C ARG A 129 -17.83 -9.66 10.11
N ILE A 130 -18.51 -8.54 10.22
CA ILE A 130 -18.66 -7.82 11.51
C ILE A 130 -19.50 -8.63 12.52
N ALA A 131 -20.61 -9.22 12.09
CA ALA A 131 -21.51 -9.94 13.00
C ALA A 131 -20.83 -11.08 13.76
N THR A 132 -19.90 -11.79 13.13
CA THR A 132 -19.23 -12.96 13.70
C THR A 132 -17.75 -12.75 14.00
N GLY A 133 -17.13 -11.67 13.47
CA GLY A 133 -15.69 -11.46 13.51
C GLY A 133 -14.88 -12.41 12.62
N THR A 134 -15.55 -13.17 11.75
CA THR A 134 -14.89 -14.19 10.93
C THR A 134 -14.07 -13.56 9.80
N LEU A 135 -12.82 -14.02 9.65
CA LEU A 135 -11.97 -13.69 8.52
C LEU A 135 -12.52 -14.34 7.25
N LEU A 136 -12.78 -13.53 6.23
CA LEU A 136 -13.31 -13.99 4.93
C LEU A 136 -12.22 -14.04 3.86
N TRP A 137 -11.22 -13.17 3.97
CA TRP A 137 -10.15 -13.05 3.00
C TRP A 137 -8.94 -12.36 3.62
N SER A 138 -7.77 -12.78 3.21
CA SER A 138 -6.49 -12.15 3.53
C SER A 138 -5.64 -12.05 2.27
N GLY A 139 -5.01 -10.92 2.08
CA GLY A 139 -4.10 -10.67 0.97
C GLY A 139 -2.87 -9.90 1.41
N GLN A 140 -1.74 -10.21 0.78
CA GLN A 140 -0.49 -9.49 0.98
C GLN A 140 -0.05 -8.84 -0.34
N SER A 141 0.52 -7.65 -0.23
CA SER A 141 1.04 -6.88 -1.36
C SER A 141 2.37 -6.25 -1.00
N GLU A 142 3.23 -6.10 -1.99
CA GLU A 142 4.50 -5.39 -1.84
C GLU A 142 4.39 -3.98 -2.43
N ALA A 143 5.00 -3.02 -1.76
CA ALA A 143 5.23 -1.68 -2.25
C ALA A 143 6.72 -1.33 -2.14
N PHE A 144 7.19 -0.44 -3.01
CA PHE A 144 8.60 -0.08 -3.08
C PHE A 144 8.86 1.36 -2.60
N THR A 145 7.99 1.87 -1.78
CA THR A 145 8.11 3.20 -1.19
C THR A 145 7.52 3.23 0.22
N ARG A 146 8.19 3.95 1.12
CA ARG A 146 7.64 4.26 2.46
C ARG A 146 6.62 5.38 2.43
N ASN A 147 6.69 6.25 1.42
CA ASN A 147 5.87 7.44 1.30
C ASN A 147 4.88 7.25 0.15
N PRO A 148 3.70 6.65 0.41
CA PRO A 148 2.69 6.48 -0.61
C PRO A 148 2.23 7.84 -1.13
N THR A 149 2.01 7.91 -2.43
CA THR A 149 1.33 9.02 -3.09
C THR A 149 -0.14 8.67 -3.30
N PRO A 150 -1.01 9.66 -3.64
CA PRO A 150 -2.39 9.35 -4.04
C PRO A 150 -2.47 8.30 -5.16
N GLU A 151 -1.59 8.35 -6.14
CA GLU A 151 -1.56 7.40 -7.26
C GLU A 151 -1.20 5.97 -6.81
N THR A 152 -0.21 5.84 -5.92
CA THR A 152 0.17 4.51 -5.38
C THR A 152 -0.93 3.93 -4.49
N ALA A 153 -1.61 4.77 -3.70
CA ALA A 153 -2.74 4.36 -2.89
C ALA A 153 -3.94 3.89 -3.74
N VAL A 154 -4.25 4.59 -4.83
CA VAL A 154 -5.30 4.19 -5.78
C VAL A 154 -4.97 2.86 -6.44
N ARG A 155 -3.73 2.66 -6.87
CA ARG A 155 -3.29 1.38 -7.46
C ARG A 155 -3.41 0.22 -6.49
N TYR A 156 -2.99 0.42 -5.25
CA TYR A 156 -3.14 -0.57 -4.19
C TYR A 156 -4.62 -0.92 -3.94
N ALA A 157 -5.45 0.10 -3.79
CA ALA A 157 -6.89 -0.06 -3.58
C ALA A 157 -7.54 -0.86 -4.71
N LYS A 158 -7.20 -0.54 -5.96
CA LYS A 158 -7.69 -1.27 -7.14
C LYS A 158 -7.33 -2.74 -7.06
N ASN A 159 -6.06 -3.07 -6.78
CA ASN A 159 -5.60 -4.46 -6.69
C ASN A 159 -6.35 -5.23 -5.60
N VAL A 160 -6.54 -4.65 -4.43
CA VAL A 160 -7.26 -5.28 -3.31
C VAL A 160 -8.72 -5.52 -3.66
N VAL A 161 -9.42 -4.51 -4.17
CA VAL A 161 -10.85 -4.61 -4.49
C VAL A 161 -11.09 -5.57 -5.65
N GLU A 162 -10.27 -5.54 -6.69
CA GLU A 162 -10.36 -6.49 -7.81
C GLU A 162 -10.13 -7.94 -7.35
N ASP A 163 -9.20 -8.19 -6.43
CA ASP A 163 -8.98 -9.55 -5.90
C ASP A 163 -10.18 -10.04 -5.09
N LEU A 164 -10.76 -9.17 -4.26
CA LEU A 164 -11.97 -9.47 -3.49
C LEU A 164 -13.17 -9.81 -4.41
N LEU A 165 -13.33 -9.06 -5.49
CA LEU A 165 -14.39 -9.30 -6.47
C LEU A 165 -14.14 -10.59 -7.27
N ARG A 166 -12.92 -10.78 -7.76
CA ARG A 166 -12.53 -11.96 -8.53
C ARG A 166 -12.72 -13.26 -7.74
N LYS A 167 -12.38 -13.24 -6.47
CA LYS A 167 -12.57 -14.36 -5.54
C LYS A 167 -14.00 -14.47 -4.98
N ARG A 168 -14.88 -13.56 -5.37
CA ARG A 168 -16.28 -13.50 -4.92
C ARG A 168 -16.43 -13.41 -3.39
N VAL A 169 -15.45 -12.79 -2.73
CA VAL A 169 -15.51 -12.52 -1.29
C VAL A 169 -16.59 -11.49 -1.00
N ILE A 170 -16.62 -10.43 -1.81
CA ILE A 170 -17.65 -9.39 -1.79
C ILE A 170 -18.44 -9.37 -3.10
N GLN A 171 -19.72 -9.06 -3.01
CA GLN A 171 -20.63 -8.88 -4.15
C GLN A 171 -21.58 -7.73 -3.85
N PRO A 172 -21.79 -6.78 -4.77
CA PRO A 172 -22.72 -5.67 -4.55
C PRO A 172 -24.18 -6.19 -4.47
N LEU A 173 -25.03 -5.42 -3.76
CA LEU A 173 -26.42 -5.81 -3.51
C LEU A 173 -27.35 -5.70 -4.73
N GLY A 174 -26.87 -5.32 -5.89
CA GLY A 174 -27.72 -5.00 -7.05
C GLY A 174 -27.41 -5.76 -8.34
N GLN A 175 -26.66 -6.85 -8.28
CA GLN A 175 -26.41 -7.71 -9.45
C GLN A 175 -26.87 -9.13 -9.24
#